data_4a3f2412b15bd064e7d5469cb7c2c622
#
_entry.id   4a3f2412b15bd064e7d5469cb7c2c622
#
_cell.length_a   1.000
_cell.length_b   1.000
_cell.length_c   1.000
_cell.angle_alpha   90.00
_cell.angle_beta   90.00
_cell.angle_gamma   90.00
#
_symmetry.space_group_name_H-M   'P 1'
#
loop_
_entity.id
_entity.type
_entity.pdbx_description
1 polymer ?
#
loop_
_entity_poly.entity_id
_entity_poly.type
_entity_poly.pdbx_seq_one_letter_code
_entity_poly.pdbx_strand_id
1 'polypeptide(L)'
;STRYETLFPYTTLFRSTMNEAYWHQFQILTKRAERLLSLSSRLTWSNNIWMGVSIENEATIYRSDLLRKCGAKVKFISAEPLLGSIRTLDLTDIDWLIVGGESGAGCRPMKESWAIELRDKACETGTAFFFKQWGGFPRSKGGKLLQGKEYQEFPQF
;
A
#
# COMPACT_ATOMS: atom_id res chain seq x y z
N SER A 1 -8.89 -22.02 -29.25
CA SER A 1 -8.60 -20.64 -29.01
C SER A 1 -9.74 -19.93 -28.24
N THR A 2 -10.28 -20.50 -27.16
CA THR A 2 -11.40 -19.87 -26.45
C THR A 2 -11.35 -20.27 -24.97
N ARG A 3 -10.23 -19.95 -24.28
CA ARG A 3 -10.08 -20.30 -22.87
C ARG A 3 -9.76 -19.15 -21.92
N TYR A 4 -9.85 -17.89 -22.37
CA TYR A 4 -9.48 -16.72 -21.56
C TYR A 4 -10.63 -15.80 -21.15
N GLU A 5 -11.86 -16.04 -21.60
CA GLU A 5 -13.00 -15.16 -21.28
C GLU A 5 -13.74 -15.49 -19.98
N THR A 6 -13.55 -16.69 -19.43
CA THR A 6 -14.32 -17.17 -18.27
C THR A 6 -13.73 -16.80 -16.88
N LEU A 7 -12.60 -16.08 -16.83
CA LEU A 7 -11.97 -15.73 -15.55
C LEU A 7 -12.35 -14.35 -14.99
N PHE A 8 -13.27 -13.60 -15.62
CA PHE A 8 -13.48 -12.19 -15.31
C PHE A 8 -14.89 -11.69 -14.95
N PRO A 9 -15.92 -12.49 -14.72
CA PRO A 9 -17.19 -11.94 -14.24
C PRO A 9 -17.06 -11.31 -12.84
N TYR A 10 -16.20 -11.89 -11.98
CA TYR A 10 -16.03 -11.38 -10.60
C TYR A 10 -15.30 -10.04 -10.53
N THR A 11 -14.31 -9.78 -11.38
CA THR A 11 -13.61 -8.49 -11.39
C THR A 11 -14.49 -7.38 -11.93
N THR A 12 -15.38 -7.65 -12.88
CA THR A 12 -16.30 -6.64 -13.44
C THR A 12 -17.40 -6.31 -12.43
N LEU A 13 -18.03 -7.32 -11.82
CA LEU A 13 -19.03 -7.14 -10.77
C LEU A 13 -18.45 -6.42 -9.55
N PHE A 14 -17.26 -6.81 -9.10
CA PHE A 14 -16.61 -6.17 -7.96
C PHE A 14 -16.30 -4.69 -8.22
N ARG A 15 -15.89 -4.33 -9.44
CA ARG A 15 -15.59 -2.96 -9.82
C ARG A 15 -16.83 -2.10 -10.02
N SER A 16 -17.88 -2.62 -10.67
CA SER A 16 -19.14 -1.89 -10.78
C SER A 16 -19.70 -1.61 -9.39
N THR A 17 -19.67 -2.57 -8.47
CA THR A 17 -20.09 -2.38 -7.09
C THR A 17 -19.32 -1.28 -6.39
N MET A 18 -17.99 -1.19 -6.54
CA MET A 18 -17.21 -0.13 -5.91
C MET A 18 -17.51 1.25 -6.51
N ASN A 19 -17.72 1.33 -7.81
CA ASN A 19 -18.10 2.58 -8.48
C ASN A 19 -19.54 3.01 -8.13
N GLU A 20 -20.45 2.07 -7.99
CA GLU A 20 -21.84 2.32 -7.59
C GLU A 20 -21.95 2.73 -6.12
N ALA A 21 -21.18 2.08 -5.24
CA ALA A 21 -21.13 2.38 -3.80
C ALA A 21 -20.19 3.57 -3.50
N TYR A 22 -20.40 4.70 -4.16
CA TYR A 22 -19.54 5.90 -4.10
C TYR A 22 -19.42 6.52 -2.71
N TRP A 23 -20.36 6.22 -1.81
CA TRP A 23 -20.35 6.66 -0.40
C TRP A 23 -19.42 5.86 0.50
N HIS A 24 -18.82 4.76 0.00
CA HIS A 24 -17.77 4.00 0.67
C HIS A 24 -16.42 4.29 0.04
N GLN A 25 -15.37 4.35 0.87
CA GLN A 25 -14.00 4.41 0.43
C GLN A 25 -13.40 3.00 0.37
N PHE A 26 -12.91 2.61 -0.79
CA PHE A 26 -12.31 1.31 -1.02
C PHE A 26 -10.79 1.43 -1.10
N GLN A 27 -10.09 0.75 -0.19
CA GLN A 27 -8.64 0.64 -0.18
C GLN A 27 -8.26 -0.74 -0.72
N ILE A 28 -7.75 -0.78 -1.94
CA ILE A 28 -7.37 -2.04 -2.61
C ILE A 28 -5.86 -2.19 -2.55
N LEU A 29 -5.38 -3.32 -2.06
CA LEU A 29 -3.96 -3.62 -1.94
C LEU A 29 -3.61 -4.87 -2.76
N THR A 30 -2.51 -4.80 -3.51
CA THR A 30 -2.01 -5.94 -4.29
C THR A 30 -0.50 -6.06 -4.24
N LYS A 31 0.00 -7.29 -4.40
CA LYS A 31 1.42 -7.57 -4.69
C LYS A 31 1.69 -7.78 -6.18
N ARG A 32 0.62 -7.77 -7.00
CA ARG A 32 0.68 -8.05 -8.44
C ARG A 32 0.62 -6.74 -9.24
N ALA A 33 1.65 -5.90 -9.10
CA ALA A 33 1.68 -4.58 -9.72
C ALA A 33 1.66 -4.65 -11.25
N GLU A 34 2.29 -5.66 -11.87
CA GLU A 34 2.25 -5.89 -13.31
C GLU A 34 0.83 -6.20 -13.78
N ARG A 35 0.10 -7.02 -13.00
CA ARG A 35 -1.30 -7.34 -13.30
C ARG A 35 -2.20 -6.12 -13.15
N LEU A 36 -1.96 -5.32 -12.10
CA LEU A 36 -2.65 -4.05 -11.91
C LEU A 36 -2.47 -3.15 -13.14
N LEU A 37 -1.23 -2.92 -13.57
CA LEU A 37 -0.94 -2.07 -14.72
C LEU A 37 -1.58 -2.60 -16.00
N SER A 38 -1.50 -3.91 -16.27
CA SER A 38 -2.09 -4.52 -17.46
C SER A 38 -3.61 -4.40 -17.55
N LEU A 39 -4.27 -4.21 -16.41
CA LEU A 39 -5.72 -4.04 -16.33
C LEU A 39 -6.16 -2.57 -16.20
N SER A 40 -5.26 -1.67 -15.83
CA SER A 40 -5.59 -0.32 -15.39
C SER A 40 -6.41 0.48 -16.41
N SER A 41 -6.08 0.39 -17.71
CA SER A 41 -6.84 1.07 -18.78
C SER A 41 -8.25 0.53 -18.99
N ARG A 42 -8.55 -0.67 -18.46
CA ARG A 42 -9.86 -1.33 -18.53
C ARG A 42 -10.68 -1.11 -17.26
N LEU A 43 -10.16 -0.34 -16.29
CA LEU A 43 -10.79 -0.06 -15.01
C LEU A 43 -11.35 1.36 -14.99
N THR A 44 -12.54 1.53 -14.44
CA THR A 44 -13.06 2.85 -14.09
C THR A 44 -12.56 3.22 -12.69
N TRP A 45 -11.84 4.33 -12.61
CA TRP A 45 -11.23 4.81 -11.38
C TRP A 45 -12.05 5.98 -10.81
N SER A 46 -13.03 5.69 -9.99
CA SER A 46 -13.75 6.72 -9.22
C SER A 46 -12.94 7.16 -8.00
N ASN A 47 -13.23 8.36 -7.48
CA ASN A 47 -12.43 8.98 -6.41
C ASN A 47 -12.41 8.18 -5.10
N ASN A 48 -13.42 7.35 -4.88
CA ASN A 48 -13.56 6.51 -3.70
C ASN A 48 -12.75 5.20 -3.78
N ILE A 49 -12.04 4.94 -4.91
CA ILE A 49 -11.22 3.75 -5.09
C ILE A 49 -9.74 4.15 -4.96
N TRP A 50 -9.14 3.78 -3.84
CA TRP A 50 -7.72 3.97 -3.57
C TRP A 50 -6.95 2.70 -3.91
N MET A 51 -5.86 2.83 -4.62
CA MET A 51 -5.07 1.68 -5.06
C MET A 51 -3.69 1.67 -4.43
N GLY A 52 -3.29 0.53 -3.87
CA GLY A 52 -1.99 0.35 -3.24
C GLY A 52 -1.26 -0.90 -3.68
N VAL A 53 0.05 -0.87 -3.46
CA VAL A 53 0.93 -2.03 -3.60
C VAL A 53 1.70 -2.30 -2.31
N SER A 54 1.99 -3.58 -2.04
CA SER A 54 2.88 -3.94 -0.94
C SER A 54 4.34 -3.86 -1.40
N ILE A 55 5.20 -3.25 -0.58
CA ILE A 55 6.66 -3.18 -0.77
C ILE A 55 7.32 -3.59 0.53
N GLU A 56 7.95 -4.76 0.55
CA GLU A 56 8.49 -5.34 1.77
C GLU A 56 9.99 -5.09 1.93
N ASN A 57 10.69 -4.88 0.83
CA ASN A 57 12.14 -4.68 0.77
C ASN A 57 12.54 -4.05 -0.58
N GLU A 58 13.84 -3.78 -0.76
CA GLU A 58 14.42 -3.15 -1.95
C GLU A 58 14.05 -3.88 -3.25
N ALA A 59 13.98 -5.21 -3.25
CA ALA A 59 13.69 -6.00 -4.46
C ALA A 59 12.25 -5.79 -4.99
N THR A 60 11.36 -5.21 -4.19
CA THR A 60 9.95 -5.00 -4.54
C THR A 60 9.59 -3.53 -4.80
N ILE A 61 10.56 -2.61 -4.74
CA ILE A 61 10.35 -1.16 -4.97
C ILE A 61 9.78 -0.88 -6.36
N TYR A 62 10.17 -1.63 -7.39
CA TYR A 62 9.66 -1.46 -8.75
C TYR A 62 8.13 -1.43 -8.85
N ARG A 63 7.43 -1.99 -7.84
CA ARG A 63 5.96 -1.97 -7.79
C ARG A 63 5.40 -0.56 -7.66
N SER A 64 6.14 0.37 -7.06
CA SER A 64 5.73 1.79 -6.98
C SER A 64 5.71 2.44 -8.36
N ASP A 65 6.67 2.12 -9.23
CA ASP A 65 6.73 2.65 -10.59
C ASP A 65 5.55 2.18 -11.45
N LEU A 66 5.12 0.94 -11.23
CA LEU A 66 3.95 0.38 -11.90
C LEU A 66 2.64 0.97 -11.35
N LEU A 67 2.58 1.19 -10.03
CA LEU A 67 1.44 1.84 -9.37
C LEU A 67 1.23 3.26 -9.87
N ARG A 68 2.29 4.07 -10.02
CA ARG A 68 2.19 5.43 -10.56
C ARG A 68 1.51 5.50 -11.92
N LYS A 69 1.70 4.47 -12.74
CA LYS A 69 1.12 4.37 -14.10
C LYS A 69 -0.34 3.92 -14.10
N CYS A 70 -0.91 3.50 -12.97
CA CYS A 70 -2.32 3.15 -12.92
C CYS A 70 -3.21 4.40 -12.85
N GLY A 71 -4.48 4.26 -13.26
CA GLY A 71 -5.43 5.36 -13.33
C GLY A 71 -6.05 5.80 -12.00
N ALA A 72 -5.71 5.16 -10.88
CA ALA A 72 -6.24 5.54 -9.58
C ALA A 72 -5.81 6.96 -9.21
N LYS A 73 -6.74 7.75 -8.66
CA LYS A 73 -6.43 9.11 -8.20
C LYS A 73 -5.63 9.11 -6.91
N VAL A 74 -5.95 8.18 -6.01
CA VAL A 74 -5.25 8.01 -4.75
C VAL A 74 -4.44 6.73 -4.81
N LYS A 75 -3.13 6.89 -4.58
CA LYS A 75 -2.16 5.80 -4.64
C LYS A 75 -1.45 5.67 -3.31
N PHE A 76 -1.34 4.43 -2.81
CA PHE A 76 -0.66 4.21 -1.55
C PHE A 76 0.31 3.03 -1.59
N ILE A 77 1.31 3.10 -0.74
CA ILE A 77 2.27 2.02 -0.52
C ILE A 77 2.05 1.45 0.88
N SER A 78 1.93 0.12 0.96
CA SER A 78 1.95 -0.61 2.21
C SER A 78 3.32 -1.29 2.35
N ALA A 79 4.21 -0.67 3.10
CA ALA A 79 5.48 -1.26 3.51
C ALA A 79 5.24 -2.21 4.70
N GLU A 80 4.48 -3.28 4.44
CA GLU A 80 4.03 -4.23 5.46
C GLU A 80 3.93 -5.66 4.90
N PRO A 81 4.69 -6.61 5.52
CA PRO A 81 5.69 -6.37 6.55
C PRO A 81 6.95 -5.70 5.99
N LEU A 82 7.49 -4.70 6.69
CA LEU A 82 8.76 -4.09 6.34
C LEU A 82 9.90 -5.01 6.77
N LEU A 83 10.60 -5.60 5.80
CA LEU A 83 11.61 -6.65 6.02
C LEU A 83 13.04 -6.20 5.75
N GLY A 84 13.22 -4.98 5.29
CA GLY A 84 14.52 -4.38 4.98
C GLY A 84 14.41 -2.89 4.79
N SER A 85 15.55 -2.20 4.75
CA SER A 85 15.59 -0.79 4.31
C SER A 85 15.15 -0.69 2.85
N ILE A 86 14.41 0.36 2.51
CA ILE A 86 13.95 0.68 1.15
C ILE A 86 14.29 2.15 0.83
N ARG A 87 15.58 2.47 0.96
CA ARG A 87 16.10 3.85 0.82
C ARG A 87 15.87 4.45 -0.54
N THR A 88 15.86 3.63 -1.58
CA THR A 88 15.70 4.11 -2.96
C THR A 88 14.21 4.29 -3.35
N LEU A 89 13.29 4.01 -2.43
CA LEU A 89 11.87 4.23 -2.67
C LEU A 89 11.59 5.71 -2.96
N ASP A 90 11.06 5.98 -4.14
CA ASP A 90 10.58 7.29 -4.54
C ASP A 90 9.08 7.40 -4.19
N LEU A 91 8.69 8.45 -3.46
CA LEU A 91 7.31 8.73 -3.06
C LEU A 91 6.61 9.79 -3.95
N THR A 92 7.23 10.21 -5.03
CA THR A 92 6.58 11.09 -6.02
C THR A 92 5.26 10.45 -6.49
N ASP A 93 4.17 11.23 -6.53
CA ASP A 93 2.82 10.77 -6.90
C ASP A 93 2.28 9.61 -6.04
N ILE A 94 2.75 9.52 -4.79
CA ILE A 94 2.22 8.62 -3.77
C ILE A 94 1.58 9.43 -2.65
N ASP A 95 0.30 9.20 -2.42
CA ASP A 95 -0.49 9.99 -1.47
C ASP A 95 -0.39 9.48 -0.04
N TRP A 96 -0.09 8.18 0.15
CA TRP A 96 -0.07 7.56 1.47
C TRP A 96 0.98 6.45 1.59
N LEU A 97 1.74 6.50 2.68
CA LEU A 97 2.70 5.47 3.06
C LEU A 97 2.32 4.83 4.40
N ILE A 98 1.99 3.56 4.35
CA ILE A 98 1.69 2.75 5.54
C ILE A 98 2.91 1.90 5.85
N VAL A 99 3.37 1.92 7.10
CA VAL A 99 4.52 1.15 7.55
C VAL A 99 4.14 0.24 8.72
N GLY A 100 4.55 -1.02 8.67
CA GLY A 100 4.29 -1.95 9.74
C GLY A 100 5.18 -3.19 9.71
N GLY A 101 5.40 -3.76 10.89
CA GLY A 101 6.14 -5.01 11.07
C GLY A 101 5.26 -6.25 10.91
N GLU A 102 5.91 -7.39 10.73
CA GLU A 102 5.26 -8.70 10.63
C GLU A 102 4.70 -9.13 11.98
N SER A 103 3.46 -9.64 12.00
CA SER A 103 2.80 -10.15 13.20
C SER A 103 2.54 -11.64 13.11
N GLY A 104 2.63 -12.33 14.25
CA GLY A 104 2.36 -13.77 14.34
C GLY A 104 3.56 -14.59 14.79
N ALA A 105 3.36 -15.89 14.96
CA ALA A 105 4.43 -16.83 15.34
C ALA A 105 5.50 -16.87 14.23
N GLY A 106 6.77 -16.76 14.63
CA GLY A 106 7.89 -16.75 13.68
C GLY A 106 8.07 -15.42 12.90
N CYS A 107 7.40 -14.34 13.32
CA CYS A 107 7.55 -13.03 12.67
C CYS A 107 9.01 -12.56 12.65
N ARG A 108 9.40 -11.98 11.53
CA ARG A 108 10.72 -11.37 11.33
C ARG A 108 10.74 -9.98 11.97
N PRO A 109 11.83 -9.61 12.66
CA PRO A 109 11.92 -8.32 13.31
C PRO A 109 12.07 -7.18 12.28
N MET A 110 11.38 -6.06 12.54
CA MET A 110 11.58 -4.80 11.83
C MET A 110 12.57 -3.93 12.62
N LYS A 111 13.53 -3.30 11.94
CA LYS A 111 14.45 -2.35 12.56
C LYS A 111 13.81 -0.96 12.62
N GLU A 112 13.99 -0.28 13.75
CA GLU A 112 13.45 1.07 13.96
C GLU A 112 13.98 2.06 12.92
N SER A 113 15.27 1.96 12.58
CA SER A 113 15.90 2.83 11.58
C SER A 113 15.18 2.80 10.22
N TRP A 114 14.64 1.64 9.81
CA TRP A 114 13.91 1.52 8.54
C TRP A 114 12.59 2.29 8.56
N ALA A 115 11.87 2.24 9.68
CA ALA A 115 10.61 2.97 9.84
C ALA A 115 10.84 4.48 9.93
N ILE A 116 11.92 4.91 10.61
CA ILE A 116 12.34 6.31 10.71
C ILE A 116 12.72 6.85 9.33
N GLU A 117 13.54 6.13 8.55
CA GLU A 117 13.93 6.52 7.19
C GLU A 117 12.70 6.78 6.31
N LEU A 118 11.68 5.94 6.42
CA LEU A 118 10.45 6.08 5.63
C LEU A 118 9.57 7.25 6.11
N ARG A 119 9.48 7.45 7.42
CA ARG A 119 8.77 8.61 7.99
C ARG A 119 9.40 9.92 7.53
N ASP A 120 10.72 10.02 7.61
CA ASP A 120 11.44 11.26 7.23
C ASP A 120 11.25 11.54 5.74
N LYS A 121 11.38 10.50 4.91
CA LYS A 121 11.11 10.61 3.47
C LYS A 121 9.66 11.05 3.17
N ALA A 122 8.68 10.50 3.86
CA ALA A 122 7.28 10.90 3.70
C ALA A 122 7.06 12.37 4.09
N CYS A 123 7.71 12.80 5.18
CA CYS A 123 7.68 14.21 5.61
C CYS A 123 8.30 15.14 4.55
N GLU A 124 9.44 14.77 3.97
CA GLU A 124 10.12 15.56 2.93
C GLU A 124 9.29 15.70 1.65
N THR A 125 8.53 14.67 1.29
CA THR A 125 7.71 14.65 0.07
C THR A 125 6.27 15.14 0.28
N GLY A 126 5.86 15.38 1.53
CA GLY A 126 4.46 15.70 1.87
C GLY A 126 3.50 14.52 1.73
N THR A 127 4.01 13.28 1.67
CA THR A 127 3.21 12.06 1.63
C THR A 127 2.64 11.77 3.02
N ALA A 128 1.34 11.52 3.16
CA ALA A 128 0.75 11.14 4.43
C ALA A 128 1.41 9.86 4.98
N PHE A 129 1.78 9.86 6.26
CA PHE A 129 2.51 8.76 6.89
C PHE A 129 1.69 8.08 7.98
N PHE A 130 1.57 6.75 7.89
CA PHE A 130 0.85 5.94 8.87
C PHE A 130 1.75 4.83 9.40
N PHE A 131 2.08 4.88 10.69
CA PHE A 131 2.78 3.79 11.37
C PHE A 131 1.77 2.87 12.04
N LYS A 132 1.57 1.68 11.46
CA LYS A 132 0.53 0.75 11.88
C LYS A 132 0.90 0.01 13.18
N GLN A 133 2.10 -0.58 13.21
CA GLN A 133 2.58 -1.38 14.33
C GLN A 133 4.00 -1.89 14.14
N TRP A 134 4.65 -2.25 15.24
CA TRP A 134 5.95 -2.95 15.20
C TRP A 134 5.85 -4.42 14.79
N GLY A 135 4.67 -5.01 14.87
CA GLY A 135 4.51 -6.45 14.70
C GLY A 135 4.92 -7.23 15.96
N GLY A 136 5.27 -8.51 15.79
CA GLY A 136 5.68 -9.35 16.92
C GLY A 136 4.66 -10.41 17.33
N PHE A 137 5.07 -11.24 18.31
CA PHE A 137 4.22 -12.26 18.92
C PHE A 137 4.43 -12.30 20.45
N PRO A 138 3.36 -12.30 21.26
CA PRO A 138 1.95 -12.09 20.87
C PRO A 138 1.75 -10.65 20.32
N ARG A 139 0.70 -10.43 19.55
CA ARG A 139 0.40 -9.14 18.88
C ARG A 139 0.40 -7.93 19.81
N SER A 140 0.12 -8.14 21.11
CA SER A 140 0.14 -7.09 22.12
C SER A 140 1.52 -6.49 22.40
N LYS A 141 2.61 -7.15 21.99
CA LYS A 141 3.98 -6.64 22.19
C LYS A 141 4.40 -5.59 21.15
N GLY A 142 3.71 -5.53 20.00
CA GLY A 142 4.17 -4.73 18.88
C GLY A 142 4.03 -3.22 19.00
N GLY A 143 3.09 -2.72 19.77
CA GLY A 143 2.89 -1.27 19.95
C GLY A 143 2.69 -0.49 18.63
N LYS A 144 2.32 0.79 18.76
CA LYS A 144 2.07 1.71 17.63
C LYS A 144 2.90 3.00 17.71
N LEU A 145 3.77 3.09 18.70
CA LEU A 145 4.58 4.30 18.90
C LEU A 145 5.90 4.17 18.16
N LEU A 146 6.17 5.07 17.25
CA LEU A 146 7.47 5.26 16.63
C LEU A 146 8.14 6.47 17.31
N GLN A 147 9.25 6.24 17.99
CA GLN A 147 9.93 7.25 18.81
C GLN A 147 8.98 7.95 19.82
N GLY A 148 8.10 7.19 20.47
CA GLY A 148 7.18 7.69 21.48
C GLY A 148 5.95 8.44 20.94
N LYS A 149 5.78 8.53 19.63
CA LYS A 149 4.66 9.23 18.95
C LYS A 149 3.85 8.28 18.07
N GLU A 150 2.52 8.47 18.03
CA GLU A 150 1.66 7.85 17.04
C GLU A 150 1.66 8.67 15.75
N TYR A 151 1.70 7.97 14.61
CA TYR A 151 1.57 8.53 13.26
C TYR A 151 0.39 7.87 12.58
N GLN A 152 -0.69 8.63 12.39
CA GLN A 152 -1.95 8.15 11.82
C GLN A 152 -2.49 9.15 10.79
N GLU A 153 -1.61 9.57 9.88
CA GLU A 153 -2.00 10.50 8.83
C GLU A 153 -2.75 9.78 7.71
N PHE A 154 -3.69 10.49 7.11
CA PHE A 154 -4.44 10.07 5.94
C PHE A 154 -4.33 11.12 4.84
N PRO A 155 -4.39 10.72 3.56
CA PRO A 155 -4.47 11.69 2.46
C PRO A 155 -5.64 12.65 2.66
N GLN A 156 -5.40 13.92 2.37
CA GLN A 156 -6.42 14.98 2.39
C GLN A 156 -6.84 15.30 0.94
N PHE A 157 -8.16 15.39 0.68
CA PHE A 157 -8.74 15.71 -0.65
C PHE A 157 -9.81 16.77 -0.54
#